data_e4c1c6ba4573388e862e5e726cdcccd3
#
_entry.id   e4c1c6ba4573388e862e5e726cdcccd3
#
_cell.length_a   1.000
_cell.length_b   1.000
_cell.length_c   1.000
_cell.angle_alpha   90.00
_cell.angle_beta   90.00
_cell.angle_gamma   90.00
#
_symmetry.space_group_name_H-M   'P 1'
#
loop_
_entity.id
_entity.type
_entity.pdbx_description
1 polymer ?
#
loop_
_entity_poly.entity_id
_entity_poly.type
_entity_poly.pdbx_seq_one_letter_code
_entity_poly.pdbx_strand_id
1 'polypeptide(L)'
;MYGVELFVAGDDVYFSSVSPRPLDTAMLTGYTQRFSEFELHVRAMLGFPIDVTMVSPGASVIVHADAELADVSFTGLDHALSYAETDVRLFGKPGAYVGRRMGMVSTTAEDVDTARDRAALAAAKIHVVPTPGESVQGDVQTINPVGTSTPDIEVLEVREPVIDVDPKLTRSADD
;
A
#
# COMPACT_ATOMS: atom_id res chain seq x y z
N MET A 1 6.48 -6.31 17.49
CA MET A 1 5.82 -6.68 16.21
C MET A 1 6.87 -6.67 15.11
N TYR A 2 6.74 -7.56 14.13
CA TYR A 2 7.68 -7.71 13.01
C TYR A 2 6.89 -7.75 11.71
N GLY A 3 7.33 -7.03 10.69
CA GLY A 3 6.91 -7.22 9.31
C GLY A 3 7.72 -8.35 8.70
N VAL A 4 7.05 -9.38 8.17
CA VAL A 4 7.70 -10.54 7.54
C VAL A 4 7.26 -10.59 6.08
N GLU A 5 8.23 -10.63 5.17
CA GLU A 5 7.98 -10.80 3.74
C GLU A 5 8.23 -12.24 3.32
N LEU A 6 7.27 -12.81 2.63
CA LEU A 6 7.31 -14.19 2.15
C LEU A 6 6.96 -14.22 0.65
N PHE A 7 7.61 -15.10 -0.10
CA PHE A 7 7.18 -15.47 -1.44
C PHE A 7 6.44 -16.80 -1.39
N VAL A 8 5.30 -16.87 -2.07
CA VAL A 8 4.49 -18.09 -2.17
C VAL A 8 4.43 -18.53 -3.62
N ALA A 9 4.81 -19.78 -3.88
CA ALA A 9 4.77 -20.37 -5.22
C ALA A 9 4.10 -21.75 -5.13
N GLY A 10 2.81 -21.82 -5.46
CA GLY A 10 2.01 -23.01 -5.19
C GLY A 10 1.90 -23.29 -3.70
N ASP A 11 2.33 -24.47 -3.27
CA ASP A 11 2.36 -24.88 -1.85
C ASP A 11 3.67 -24.54 -1.14
N ASP A 12 4.66 -23.99 -1.86
CA ASP A 12 5.97 -23.64 -1.30
C ASP A 12 5.98 -22.20 -0.80
N VAL A 13 6.56 -22.00 0.40
CA VAL A 13 6.73 -20.68 1.02
C VAL A 13 8.22 -20.40 1.22
N TYR A 14 8.67 -19.28 0.67
CA TYR A 14 10.06 -18.83 0.75
C TYR A 14 10.16 -17.58 1.60
N PHE A 15 11.04 -17.60 2.60
CA PHE A 15 11.34 -16.41 3.40
C PHE A 15 12.14 -15.40 2.56
N SER A 16 11.71 -14.14 2.58
CA SER A 16 12.40 -13.01 1.96
C SER A 16 13.12 -12.18 2.99
N SER A 17 12.37 -11.52 3.86
CA SER A 17 12.94 -10.60 4.85
C SER A 17 12.10 -10.49 6.11
N VAL A 18 12.72 -9.97 7.18
CA VAL A 18 12.03 -9.58 8.41
C VAL A 18 12.51 -8.21 8.88
N SER A 19 11.58 -7.38 9.29
CA SER A 19 11.86 -6.05 9.84
C SER A 19 11.17 -5.89 11.20
N PRO A 20 11.85 -5.34 12.24
CA PRO A 20 11.24 -5.12 13.55
C PRO A 20 10.37 -3.86 13.58
N ARG A 21 9.58 -3.65 12.56
CA ARG A 21 8.68 -2.52 12.37
C ARG A 21 7.55 -2.87 11.40
N PRO A 22 6.43 -2.13 11.39
CA PRO A 22 5.48 -2.18 10.30
C PRO A 22 6.13 -1.83 8.95
N LEU A 23 5.68 -2.48 7.89
CA LEU A 23 6.09 -2.22 6.50
C LEU A 23 5.08 -1.28 5.82
N ASP A 24 5.36 -0.89 4.57
CA ASP A 24 4.43 -0.04 3.80
C ASP A 24 3.07 -0.71 3.59
N THR A 25 3.05 -2.05 3.47
CA THR A 25 1.82 -2.87 3.40
C THR A 25 0.92 -2.69 4.61
N ALA A 26 1.50 -2.37 5.78
CA ALA A 26 0.76 -2.12 7.00
C ALA A 26 -0.20 -0.92 6.90
N MET A 27 0.04 0.02 5.98
CA MET A 27 -0.83 1.18 5.81
C MET A 27 -2.26 0.79 5.43
N LEU A 28 -2.44 -0.30 4.68
CA LEU A 28 -3.76 -0.81 4.31
C LEU A 28 -4.57 -1.26 5.54
N THR A 29 -3.90 -1.74 6.59
CA THR A 29 -4.56 -2.21 7.81
C THR A 29 -5.36 -1.12 8.52
N GLY A 30 -5.03 0.17 8.30
CA GLY A 30 -5.81 1.30 8.81
C GLY A 30 -7.22 1.43 8.22
N TYR A 31 -7.52 0.70 7.13
CA TYR A 31 -8.82 0.69 6.46
C TYR A 31 -9.53 -0.66 6.61
N THR A 32 -8.78 -1.74 6.71
CA THR A 32 -9.30 -3.11 6.68
C THR A 32 -9.46 -3.73 8.06
N GLN A 33 -8.80 -3.18 9.09
CA GLN A 33 -8.80 -3.71 10.44
C GLN A 33 -9.31 -2.70 11.45
N ARG A 34 -9.81 -3.21 12.58
CA ARG A 34 -10.27 -2.38 13.71
C ARG A 34 -9.16 -1.51 14.29
N PHE A 35 -7.95 -2.06 14.37
CA PHE A 35 -6.73 -1.36 14.76
C PHE A 35 -5.69 -1.57 13.68
N SER A 36 -5.09 -0.49 13.23
CA SER A 36 -3.99 -0.56 12.28
C SER A 36 -2.79 -1.32 12.86
N GLU A 37 -1.95 -1.90 12.01
CA GLU A 37 -0.70 -2.53 12.45
C GLU A 37 0.18 -1.55 13.25
N PHE A 38 0.12 -0.25 12.94
CA PHE A 38 0.85 0.78 13.69
C PHE A 38 0.35 0.91 15.12
N GLU A 39 -0.98 0.92 15.33
CA GLU A 39 -1.59 0.94 16.67
C GLU A 39 -1.28 -0.35 17.43
N LEU A 40 -1.35 -1.50 16.76
CA LEU A 40 -1.00 -2.79 17.35
C LEU A 40 0.48 -2.86 17.73
N HIS A 41 1.36 -2.23 16.94
CA HIS A 41 2.78 -2.13 17.28
C HIS A 41 2.99 -1.36 18.59
N VAL A 42 2.33 -0.22 18.76
CA VAL A 42 2.39 0.57 20.00
C VAL A 42 1.79 -0.21 21.17
N ARG A 43 0.63 -0.87 20.97
CA ARG A 43 0.02 -1.72 22.00
C ARG A 43 0.96 -2.84 22.44
N ALA A 44 1.63 -3.50 21.49
CA ALA A 44 2.59 -4.57 21.80
C ALA A 44 3.79 -4.07 22.62
N MET A 45 4.32 -2.88 22.30
CA MET A 45 5.40 -2.27 23.08
C MET A 45 5.01 -1.92 24.51
N LEU A 46 3.75 -1.54 24.72
CA LEU A 46 3.20 -1.17 26.02
C LEU A 46 2.63 -2.37 26.80
N GLY A 47 2.66 -3.59 26.24
CA GLY A 47 2.09 -4.78 26.86
C GLY A 47 0.55 -4.79 26.90
N PHE A 48 -0.11 -4.04 26.01
CA PHE A 48 -1.56 -4.03 25.91
C PHE A 48 -2.08 -5.19 25.06
N PRO A 49 -3.34 -5.61 25.26
CA PRO A 49 -3.96 -6.66 24.46
C PRO A 49 -3.98 -6.30 22.96
N ILE A 50 -3.77 -7.31 22.13
CA ILE A 50 -3.79 -7.24 20.68
C ILE A 50 -5.14 -7.72 20.15
N ASP A 51 -5.74 -6.93 19.25
CA ASP A 51 -6.98 -7.26 18.56
C ASP A 51 -6.76 -7.07 17.05
N VAL A 52 -6.71 -8.17 16.32
CA VAL A 52 -6.46 -8.21 14.87
C VAL A 52 -7.75 -8.38 14.06
N THR A 53 -8.91 -8.01 14.63
CA THR A 53 -10.20 -8.15 13.95
C THR A 53 -10.21 -7.39 12.63
N MET A 54 -10.44 -8.10 11.54
CA MET A 54 -10.70 -7.52 10.23
C MET A 54 -12.13 -7.00 10.17
N VAL A 55 -12.33 -5.82 9.59
CA VAL A 55 -13.64 -5.16 9.43
C VAL A 55 -14.12 -5.16 7.98
N SER A 56 -13.20 -5.15 7.02
CA SER A 56 -13.54 -5.18 5.59
C SER A 56 -12.38 -5.72 4.77
N PRO A 57 -12.63 -6.46 3.68
CA PRO A 57 -11.63 -6.69 2.66
C PRO A 57 -11.19 -5.36 2.04
N GLY A 58 -9.95 -5.30 1.55
CA GLY A 58 -9.44 -4.09 0.92
C GLY A 58 -8.19 -4.34 0.08
N ALA A 59 -7.84 -3.33 -0.72
CA ALA A 59 -6.65 -3.30 -1.53
C ALA A 59 -6.03 -1.90 -1.56
N SER A 60 -4.74 -1.84 -1.85
CA SER A 60 -4.03 -0.58 -2.06
C SER A 60 -3.19 -0.62 -3.32
N VAL A 61 -3.07 0.54 -3.96
CA VAL A 61 -2.20 0.76 -5.12
C VAL A 61 -1.28 1.93 -4.82
N ILE A 62 0.02 1.74 -5.05
CA ILE A 62 1.01 2.81 -4.89
C ILE A 62 1.01 3.71 -6.13
N VAL A 63 0.95 5.01 -5.91
CA VAL A 63 1.11 6.02 -6.95
C VAL A 63 2.59 6.32 -7.12
N HIS A 64 3.13 5.97 -8.29
CA HIS A 64 4.52 6.21 -8.65
C HIS A 64 4.66 7.45 -9.53
N ALA A 65 5.79 8.14 -9.42
CA ALA A 65 6.15 9.17 -10.38
C ALA A 65 6.69 8.52 -11.67
N ASP A 66 6.35 9.12 -12.80
CA ASP A 66 6.79 8.73 -14.15
C ASP A 66 7.86 9.67 -14.73
N ALA A 67 8.20 10.73 -14.01
CA ALA A 67 9.15 11.75 -14.41
C ALA A 67 10.06 12.19 -13.25
N GLU A 68 11.18 12.86 -13.62
CA GLU A 68 12.03 13.56 -12.66
C GLU A 68 11.56 15.00 -12.51
N LEU A 69 11.18 15.38 -11.28
CA LEU A 69 10.61 16.68 -10.94
C LEU A 69 11.28 17.23 -9.67
N ALA A 70 11.72 18.48 -9.72
CA ALA A 70 12.32 19.15 -8.58
C ALA A 70 11.29 19.50 -7.50
N ASP A 71 10.09 19.87 -7.93
CA ASP A 71 8.93 20.13 -7.07
C ASP A 71 7.68 19.49 -7.67
N VAL A 72 6.76 19.01 -6.82
CA VAL A 72 5.64 18.18 -7.26
C VAL A 72 4.30 18.71 -6.81
N SER A 73 3.35 18.58 -7.70
CA SER A 73 1.92 18.70 -7.47
C SER A 73 1.19 17.45 -7.92
N PHE A 74 -0.07 17.32 -7.57
CA PHE A 74 -0.90 16.19 -7.94
C PHE A 74 -2.16 16.67 -8.63
N THR A 75 -2.58 15.97 -9.70
CA THR A 75 -3.85 16.22 -10.38
C THR A 75 -4.70 14.96 -10.34
N GLY A 76 -6.03 15.11 -10.56
CA GLY A 76 -6.98 14.00 -10.62
C GLY A 76 -7.39 13.41 -9.26
N LEU A 77 -7.02 14.04 -8.15
CA LEU A 77 -7.41 13.60 -6.80
C LEU A 77 -8.93 13.60 -6.61
N ASP A 78 -9.62 14.60 -7.13
CA ASP A 78 -11.08 14.71 -7.12
C ASP A 78 -11.74 13.52 -7.84
N HIS A 79 -11.20 13.15 -8.98
CA HIS A 79 -11.65 11.97 -9.73
C HIS A 79 -11.35 10.66 -8.99
N ALA A 80 -10.17 10.52 -8.39
CA ALA A 80 -9.84 9.34 -7.59
C ALA A 80 -10.77 9.20 -6.38
N LEU A 81 -11.03 10.29 -5.67
CA LEU A 81 -11.90 10.31 -4.50
C LEU A 81 -13.41 10.20 -4.83
N SER A 82 -13.79 10.26 -6.11
CA SER A 82 -15.17 9.99 -6.52
C SER A 82 -15.55 8.51 -6.49
N TYR A 83 -14.57 7.60 -6.43
CA TYR A 83 -14.84 6.18 -6.24
C TYR A 83 -15.25 5.92 -4.78
N ALA A 84 -16.29 5.11 -4.60
CA ALA A 84 -16.78 4.76 -3.27
C ALA A 84 -15.70 4.05 -2.44
N GLU A 85 -15.73 4.25 -1.11
CA GLU A 85 -14.84 3.57 -0.15
C GLU A 85 -13.35 3.73 -0.48
N THR A 86 -12.97 4.87 -1.06
CA THR A 86 -11.62 5.17 -1.54
C THR A 86 -11.00 6.29 -0.72
N ASP A 87 -9.77 6.08 -0.28
CA ASP A 87 -8.92 7.07 0.38
C ASP A 87 -7.61 7.25 -0.39
N VAL A 88 -7.05 8.45 -0.34
CA VAL A 88 -5.78 8.80 -0.98
C VAL A 88 -4.82 9.37 0.05
N ARG A 89 -3.66 8.76 0.18
CA ARG A 89 -2.58 9.24 1.05
C ARG A 89 -1.39 9.69 0.21
N LEU A 90 -1.08 10.97 0.24
CA LEU A 90 0.13 11.54 -0.37
C LEU A 90 1.28 11.47 0.64
N PHE A 91 2.48 11.11 0.17
CA PHE A 91 3.64 10.90 1.04
C PHE A 91 4.42 12.20 1.35
N GLY A 92 3.97 13.35 0.83
CA GLY A 92 4.57 14.67 1.12
C GLY A 92 6.02 14.83 0.65
N LYS A 93 6.43 14.09 -0.38
CA LYS A 93 7.79 14.17 -0.93
C LYS A 93 7.92 15.40 -1.83
N PRO A 94 8.93 16.25 -1.64
CA PRO A 94 9.04 17.52 -2.37
C PRO A 94 9.39 17.34 -3.86
N GLY A 95 10.16 16.32 -4.20
CA GLY A 95 10.58 16.04 -5.58
C GLY A 95 10.26 14.60 -5.98
N ALA A 96 10.35 14.31 -7.26
CA ALA A 96 10.09 12.99 -7.83
C ALA A 96 11.21 12.54 -8.76
N TYR A 97 11.31 11.22 -8.95
CA TYR A 97 12.08 10.54 -10.01
C TYR A 97 11.29 9.31 -10.45
N VAL A 98 11.58 8.81 -11.64
CA VAL A 98 10.88 7.64 -12.19
C VAL A 98 10.86 6.47 -11.22
N GLY A 99 9.67 5.96 -10.90
CA GLY A 99 9.45 4.87 -9.96
C GLY A 99 9.43 5.30 -8.48
N ARG A 100 9.61 6.59 -8.14
CA ARG A 100 9.47 7.05 -6.75
C ARG A 100 8.03 6.91 -6.29
N ARG A 101 7.83 6.27 -5.14
CA ARG A 101 6.52 6.17 -4.48
C ARG A 101 6.11 7.54 -3.95
N MET A 102 5.01 8.10 -4.47
CA MET A 102 4.55 9.45 -4.16
C MET A 102 3.27 9.48 -3.33
N GLY A 103 2.50 8.40 -3.37
CA GLY A 103 1.26 8.27 -2.62
C GLY A 103 0.73 6.84 -2.69
N MET A 104 -0.44 6.65 -2.10
CA MET A 104 -1.15 5.38 -2.08
C MET A 104 -2.65 5.66 -2.17
N VAL A 105 -3.34 4.87 -2.97
CA VAL A 105 -4.79 4.76 -2.98
C VAL A 105 -5.17 3.50 -2.23
N SER A 106 -6.08 3.60 -1.28
CA SER A 106 -6.62 2.46 -0.53
C SER A 106 -8.12 2.41 -0.70
N THR A 107 -8.66 1.23 -0.91
CA THR A 107 -10.10 1.00 -1.03
C THR A 107 -10.53 -0.20 -0.22
N THR A 108 -11.78 -0.17 0.24
CA THR A 108 -12.46 -1.34 0.79
C THR A 108 -13.62 -1.75 -0.13
N ALA A 109 -14.06 -2.99 -0.02
CA ALA A 109 -15.23 -3.51 -0.74
C ALA A 109 -15.73 -4.79 -0.05
N GLU A 110 -16.79 -5.38 -0.62
CA GLU A 110 -17.33 -6.68 -0.20
C GLU A 110 -16.35 -7.84 -0.38
N ASP A 111 -15.43 -7.74 -1.35
CA ASP A 111 -14.37 -8.72 -1.61
C ASP A 111 -13.08 -8.05 -2.09
N VAL A 112 -11.97 -8.82 -2.08
CA VAL A 112 -10.63 -8.31 -2.41
C VAL A 112 -10.51 -7.97 -3.90
N ASP A 113 -11.17 -8.72 -4.79
CA ASP A 113 -11.07 -8.49 -6.23
C ASP A 113 -11.74 -7.18 -6.61
N THR A 114 -12.93 -6.92 -6.07
CA THR A 114 -13.65 -5.64 -6.22
C THR A 114 -12.83 -4.47 -5.65
N ALA A 115 -12.23 -4.65 -4.47
CA ALA A 115 -11.37 -3.62 -3.88
C ALA A 115 -10.14 -3.33 -4.75
N ARG A 116 -9.50 -4.37 -5.30
CA ARG A 116 -8.33 -4.26 -6.18
C ARG A 116 -8.63 -3.49 -7.45
N ASP A 117 -9.73 -3.86 -8.13
CA ASP A 117 -10.15 -3.18 -9.36
C ASP A 117 -10.47 -1.72 -9.10
N ARG A 118 -11.17 -1.43 -8.00
CA ARG A 118 -11.50 -0.06 -7.59
C ARG A 118 -10.24 0.74 -7.28
N ALA A 119 -9.30 0.18 -6.51
CA ALA A 119 -8.04 0.84 -6.19
C ALA A 119 -7.21 1.16 -7.45
N ALA A 120 -7.14 0.23 -8.40
CA ALA A 120 -6.44 0.43 -9.67
C ALA A 120 -7.08 1.54 -10.52
N LEU A 121 -8.41 1.54 -10.63
CA LEU A 121 -9.14 2.57 -11.38
C LEU A 121 -8.97 3.96 -10.75
N ALA A 122 -9.02 4.05 -9.43
CA ALA A 122 -8.83 5.32 -8.72
C ALA A 122 -7.38 5.81 -8.82
N ALA A 123 -6.39 4.93 -8.63
CA ALA A 123 -4.97 5.28 -8.74
C ALA A 123 -4.61 5.78 -10.15
N ALA A 124 -5.20 5.21 -11.20
CA ALA A 124 -5.00 5.63 -12.59
C ALA A 124 -5.49 7.06 -12.89
N LYS A 125 -6.24 7.69 -11.98
CA LYS A 125 -6.66 9.09 -12.11
C LYS A 125 -5.63 10.09 -11.57
N ILE A 126 -4.71 9.63 -10.72
CA ILE A 126 -3.75 10.50 -10.04
C ILE A 126 -2.48 10.61 -10.87
N HIS A 127 -2.07 11.82 -11.16
CA HIS A 127 -0.84 12.11 -11.87
C HIS A 127 0.06 13.00 -11.01
N VAL A 128 1.35 12.68 -10.99
CA VAL A 128 2.40 13.49 -10.37
C VAL A 128 2.90 14.47 -11.43
N VAL A 129 2.74 15.77 -11.18
CA VAL A 129 3.03 16.81 -12.16
C VAL A 129 3.94 17.88 -11.53
N PRO A 130 4.65 18.69 -12.34
CA PRO A 130 5.39 19.85 -11.83
C PRO A 130 4.44 20.82 -11.11
N THR A 131 4.91 21.47 -10.05
CA THR A 131 4.17 22.55 -9.41
C THR A 131 4.00 23.73 -10.39
N PRO A 132 2.77 24.25 -10.60
CA PRO A 132 2.55 25.37 -11.48
C PRO A 132 3.35 26.60 -11.05
N GLY A 133 4.19 27.16 -11.93
CA GLY A 133 4.97 28.37 -11.68
C GLY A 133 6.49 28.17 -11.64
N GLU A 134 7.01 26.94 -11.61
CA GLU A 134 8.43 26.67 -11.83
C GLU A 134 8.71 26.36 -13.30
N SER A 135 9.56 27.20 -13.90
CA SER A 135 10.15 26.91 -15.20
C SER A 135 11.04 25.67 -15.07
N VAL A 136 10.75 24.63 -15.82
CA VAL A 136 11.63 23.46 -15.97
C VAL A 136 13.00 23.94 -16.49
N GLN A 137 13.97 24.13 -15.60
CA GLN A 137 15.38 24.27 -15.98
C GLN A 137 15.98 22.87 -16.04
N GLY A 138 15.84 22.23 -17.18
CA GLY A 138 16.46 20.97 -17.50
C GLY A 138 16.08 20.56 -18.90
N ASP A 139 17.06 20.24 -19.75
CA ASP A 139 16.84 19.70 -21.09
C ASP A 139 15.94 18.46 -20.98
N VAL A 140 14.67 18.61 -21.36
CA VAL A 140 13.76 17.49 -21.56
C VAL A 140 14.28 16.74 -22.78
N GLN A 141 15.10 15.71 -22.56
CA GLN A 141 15.28 14.67 -23.57
C GLN A 141 13.92 14.02 -23.76
N THR A 142 13.32 14.30 -24.90
CA THR A 142 12.10 13.64 -25.35
C THR A 142 12.41 12.16 -25.51
N ILE A 143 12.13 11.37 -24.47
CA ILE A 143 12.14 9.92 -24.60
C ILE A 143 10.87 9.57 -25.38
N ASN A 144 11.06 9.15 -26.64
CA ASN A 144 9.98 8.60 -27.44
C ASN A 144 9.30 7.46 -26.65
N PRO A 145 7.98 7.39 -26.59
CA PRO A 145 7.28 6.32 -25.91
C PRO A 145 7.54 5.02 -26.67
N VAL A 146 8.47 4.23 -26.16
CA VAL A 146 8.66 2.85 -26.59
C VAL A 146 7.62 2.03 -25.84
N GLY A 147 6.64 1.55 -26.59
CA GLY A 147 5.78 0.43 -26.21
C GLY A 147 4.89 0.65 -25.00
N THR A 148 3.60 0.43 -25.20
CA THR A 148 2.58 0.29 -24.16
C THR A 148 2.90 -0.87 -23.22
N SER A 149 3.79 -0.65 -22.27
CA SER A 149 3.85 -1.47 -21.06
C SER A 149 2.87 -0.84 -20.08
N THR A 150 1.87 -1.59 -19.69
CA THR A 150 1.06 -1.29 -18.50
C THR A 150 2.03 -0.96 -17.37
N PRO A 151 1.89 0.18 -16.66
CA PRO A 151 2.75 0.44 -15.52
C PRO A 151 2.64 -0.72 -14.54
N ASP A 152 3.77 -1.16 -13.99
CA ASP A 152 3.79 -2.19 -12.94
C ASP A 152 2.98 -1.68 -11.77
N ILE A 153 1.74 -2.15 -11.66
CA ILE A 153 0.83 -1.81 -10.57
C ILE A 153 1.22 -2.73 -9.41
N GLU A 154 1.89 -2.17 -8.41
CA GLU A 154 2.12 -2.88 -7.15
C GLU A 154 0.81 -2.90 -6.35
N VAL A 155 0.03 -3.95 -6.51
CA VAL A 155 -1.19 -4.18 -5.76
C VAL A 155 -0.84 -4.91 -4.47
N LEU A 156 -1.10 -4.27 -3.34
CA LEU A 156 -0.92 -4.86 -2.02
C LEU A 156 -2.25 -5.46 -1.57
N GLU A 157 -2.27 -6.77 -1.43
CA GLU A 157 -3.45 -7.50 -0.95
C GLU A 157 -3.29 -7.84 0.53
N VAL A 158 -4.35 -7.63 1.30
CA VAL A 158 -4.50 -8.28 2.60
C VAL A 158 -5.50 -9.43 2.42
N ARG A 159 -4.97 -10.64 2.41
CA ARG A 159 -5.78 -11.86 2.54
C ARG A 159 -5.95 -12.17 4.02
N GLU A 160 -7.02 -12.87 4.36
CA GLU A 160 -7.17 -13.39 5.73
C GLU A 160 -5.89 -14.13 6.14
N PRO A 161 -5.35 -13.84 7.34
CA PRO A 161 -4.22 -14.59 7.82
C PRO A 161 -4.64 -16.05 7.97
N VAL A 162 -4.07 -16.93 7.19
CA VAL A 162 -4.12 -18.37 7.49
C VAL A 162 -3.29 -18.56 8.74
N ILE A 163 -3.92 -18.48 9.90
CA ILE A 163 -3.30 -18.82 11.17
C ILE A 163 -3.38 -20.35 11.26
N ASP A 164 -2.41 -21.01 10.70
CA ASP A 164 -2.13 -22.40 11.04
C ASP A 164 -1.49 -22.42 12.44
N VAL A 165 -2.36 -22.50 13.44
CA VAL A 165 -1.91 -22.65 14.83
C VAL A 165 -1.52 -24.09 15.00
N ASP A 166 -0.20 -24.37 15.09
CA ASP A 166 0.30 -25.69 15.49
C ASP A 166 -0.45 -26.16 16.76
N PRO A 167 -1.23 -27.27 16.67
CA PRO A 167 -2.00 -27.77 17.80
C PRO A 167 -1.14 -28.13 19.01
N LYS A 168 0.19 -28.15 18.88
CA LYS A 168 1.14 -28.40 19.98
C LYS A 168 1.44 -27.17 20.84
N LEU A 169 1.04 -25.97 20.42
CA LEU A 169 1.21 -24.73 21.19
C LEU A 169 0.02 -24.40 22.09
N THR A 170 -1.07 -25.15 22.02
CA THR A 170 -2.20 -25.07 22.96
C THR A 170 -2.04 -26.07 24.09
N ARG A 171 -0.92 -26.09 24.78
CA ARG A 171 -0.86 -26.75 26.07
C ARG A 171 -1.49 -25.87 27.12
N SER A 172 -2.61 -26.36 27.64
CA SER A 172 -3.36 -25.93 28.79
C SER A 172 -2.45 -25.54 29.96
N ALA A 173 -2.71 -24.34 30.50
CA ALA A 173 -2.20 -23.95 31.81
C ALA A 173 -3.11 -24.55 32.89
N ASP A 174 -3.14 -25.89 32.99
CA ASP A 174 -3.72 -26.63 34.09
C ASP A 174 -2.78 -27.80 34.39
N ASP A 175 -1.76 -27.52 35.22
CA ASP A 175 -1.09 -28.40 36.19
C ASP A 175 -0.26 -27.54 37.17
#